data_86a246bcf1b7d173da24a3ef8f40914c
#
_entry.id   86a246bcf1b7d173da24a3ef8f40914c
#
_cell.length_a   1.000
_cell.length_b   1.000
_cell.length_c   1.000
_cell.angle_alpha   90.00
_cell.angle_beta   90.00
_cell.angle_gamma   90.00
#
_symmetry.space_group_name_H-M   'P 1'
#
loop_
_entity.id
_entity.type
_entity.pdbx_description
1 polymer ?
#
loop_
_entity_poly.entity_id
_entity_poly.type
_entity_poly.pdbx_seq_one_letter_code
_entity_poly.pdbx_strand_id
1 'polypeptide(L)'
;MYKRQAKFDGVLEIEELRTVTGPDADGKDSIIVIGRTAEMKLVDPKTGVTLATNNIPYGSTMFAKDGDKLKKGDVICEWDPYNAVILSETTGKVEFENLAQGITYRVEIDEQTGFQEKVISETRDKKMIPTILVKSSGKKGQVKSYNLPVGAHIVVNEGDKLEPGTIIAKLPRKTAKAGDITGGLPRVTAVSYTHLTLPTT
;
A
#
# COMPACT_ATOMS: atom_id res chain seq x y z
N MET A 1 -0.78 -8.60 8.64
CA MET A 1 0.03 -8.66 7.42
C MET A 1 -0.26 -9.93 6.65
N TYR A 2 -0.33 -9.88 5.34
CA TYR A 2 -0.56 -11.04 4.48
C TYR A 2 0.77 -11.56 3.95
N LYS A 3 0.94 -12.90 3.98
CA LYS A 3 2.15 -13.57 3.51
C LYS A 3 1.84 -14.38 2.26
N ARG A 4 2.71 -14.31 1.29
CA ARG A 4 2.67 -15.20 0.15
C ARG A 4 3.70 -16.29 0.33
N GLN A 5 3.26 -17.54 0.25
CA GLN A 5 4.07 -18.73 0.44
C GLN A 5 4.15 -19.53 -0.85
N ALA A 6 5.23 -20.25 -1.01
CA ALA A 6 5.40 -21.20 -2.11
C ALA A 6 4.36 -22.32 -1.99
N LYS A 7 3.61 -22.56 -3.07
CA LYS A 7 2.61 -23.65 -3.13
C LYS A 7 3.21 -25.00 -3.50
N PHE A 8 4.36 -24.96 -4.16
CA PHE A 8 5.09 -26.13 -4.66
C PHE A 8 6.58 -25.97 -4.37
N ASP A 9 7.32 -27.07 -4.44
CA ASP A 9 8.78 -27.04 -4.42
C ASP A 9 9.27 -26.60 -5.80
N GLY A 10 10.22 -25.67 -5.86
CA GLY A 10 10.70 -25.16 -7.14
C GLY A 10 11.76 -24.07 -6.97
N VAL A 11 12.17 -23.52 -8.10
CA VAL A 11 13.07 -22.36 -8.17
C VAL A 11 12.25 -21.12 -8.42
N LEU A 12 12.51 -20.06 -7.67
CA LEU A 12 11.86 -18.79 -7.83
C LEU A 12 12.53 -18.01 -8.96
N GLU A 13 11.77 -17.60 -9.94
CA GLU A 13 12.16 -16.64 -10.98
C GLU A 13 11.33 -15.38 -10.84
N ILE A 14 11.98 -14.22 -10.87
CA ILE A 14 11.31 -12.93 -10.69
C ILE A 14 11.59 -12.05 -11.90
N GLU A 15 10.52 -11.59 -12.54
CA GLU A 15 10.59 -10.68 -13.69
C GLU A 15 10.27 -9.25 -13.24
N GLU A 16 10.93 -8.28 -13.88
CA GLU A 16 10.73 -6.82 -13.67
C GLU A 16 10.83 -6.33 -12.23
N LEU A 17 11.61 -7.01 -11.39
CA LEU A 17 11.77 -6.66 -10.00
C LEU A 17 12.55 -5.35 -9.84
N ARG A 18 11.91 -4.36 -9.22
CA ARG A 18 12.57 -3.15 -8.73
C ARG A 18 12.45 -3.10 -7.22
N THR A 19 13.58 -3.09 -6.54
CA THR A 19 13.64 -3.07 -5.09
C THR A 19 14.53 -1.96 -4.58
N VAL A 20 14.28 -1.58 -3.33
CA VAL A 20 15.18 -0.75 -2.53
C VAL A 20 15.45 -1.47 -1.23
N THR A 21 16.63 -1.24 -0.67
CA THR A 21 16.94 -1.68 0.69
C THR A 21 16.55 -0.54 1.63
N GLY A 22 15.71 -0.84 2.57
CA GLY A 22 15.23 0.13 3.55
C GLY A 22 14.85 -0.53 4.86
N PRO A 23 14.65 0.25 5.93
CA PRO A 23 14.23 -0.29 7.22
C PRO A 23 12.79 -0.83 7.12
N ASP A 24 12.60 -2.04 7.62
CA ASP A 24 11.27 -2.63 7.84
C ASP A 24 10.60 -2.01 9.08
N ALA A 25 9.35 -2.39 9.34
CA ALA A 25 8.61 -1.99 10.53
C ALA A 25 9.36 -2.29 11.85
N ASP A 26 10.23 -3.30 11.84
CA ASP A 26 11.08 -3.71 12.97
C ASP A 26 12.46 -3.03 12.98
N GLY A 27 12.74 -2.10 12.05
CA GLY A 27 14.02 -1.39 11.95
C GLY A 27 15.18 -2.23 11.40
N LYS A 28 14.90 -3.40 10.80
CA LYS A 28 15.89 -4.22 10.11
C LYS A 28 15.95 -3.87 8.64
N ASP A 29 17.14 -3.93 8.05
CA ASP A 29 17.31 -3.76 6.62
C ASP A 29 16.57 -4.89 5.88
N SER A 30 15.58 -4.50 5.10
CA SER A 30 14.78 -5.41 4.29
C SER A 30 14.73 -4.97 2.84
N ILE A 31 14.41 -5.90 1.97
CA ILE A 31 14.26 -5.64 0.53
C ILE A 31 12.80 -5.29 0.29
N ILE A 32 12.53 -4.04 -0.07
CA ILE A 32 11.18 -3.53 -0.30
C ILE A 32 10.94 -3.36 -1.80
N VAL A 33 9.81 -3.84 -2.28
CA VAL A 33 9.44 -3.79 -3.70
C VAL A 33 8.83 -2.43 -4.03
N ILE A 34 9.47 -1.71 -4.97
CA ILE A 34 8.98 -0.45 -5.53
C ILE A 34 8.45 -0.61 -6.97
N GLY A 35 8.58 -1.79 -7.55
CA GLY A 35 8.00 -2.13 -8.84
C GLY A 35 6.49 -2.36 -8.73
N ARG A 36 5.74 -1.94 -9.75
CA ARG A 36 4.28 -2.18 -9.83
C ARG A 36 3.92 -3.35 -10.73
N THR A 37 4.88 -3.80 -11.55
CA THR A 37 4.70 -4.83 -12.59
C THR A 37 5.49 -6.11 -12.28
N ALA A 38 6.08 -6.22 -11.09
CA ALA A 38 6.90 -7.35 -10.72
C ALA A 38 6.07 -8.64 -10.65
N GLU A 39 6.50 -9.66 -11.40
CA GLU A 39 5.92 -10.99 -11.39
C GLU A 39 6.92 -12.00 -10.83
N MET A 40 6.40 -12.97 -10.10
CA MET A 40 7.16 -14.12 -9.64
C MET A 40 6.61 -15.40 -10.26
N LYS A 41 7.51 -16.25 -10.71
CA LYS A 41 7.25 -17.58 -11.26
C LYS A 41 7.94 -18.62 -10.41
N LEU A 42 7.25 -19.68 -10.10
CA LEU A 42 7.84 -20.85 -9.45
C LEU A 42 8.00 -21.92 -10.52
N VAL A 43 9.24 -22.30 -10.79
CA VAL A 43 9.60 -23.21 -11.89
C VAL A 43 10.15 -24.53 -11.32
N ASP A 44 9.73 -25.64 -11.90
CA ASP A 44 10.28 -26.95 -11.56
C ASP A 44 11.73 -27.07 -12.11
N PRO A 45 12.73 -27.27 -11.26
CA PRO A 45 14.13 -27.35 -11.69
C PRO A 45 14.45 -28.54 -12.60
N LYS A 46 13.56 -29.53 -12.68
CA LYS A 46 13.78 -30.74 -13.50
C LYS A 46 13.16 -30.61 -14.90
N THR A 47 11.98 -30.05 -14.98
CA THR A 47 11.20 -29.99 -16.23
C THR A 47 11.19 -28.61 -16.87
N GLY A 48 11.60 -27.57 -16.14
CA GLY A 48 11.52 -26.17 -16.61
C GLY A 48 10.09 -25.65 -16.74
N VAL A 49 9.10 -26.39 -16.20
CA VAL A 49 7.68 -25.99 -16.30
C VAL A 49 7.34 -25.02 -15.19
N THR A 50 6.64 -23.94 -15.53
CA THR A 50 6.13 -22.97 -14.56
C THR A 50 4.98 -23.60 -13.77
N LEU A 51 5.17 -23.79 -12.47
CA LEU A 51 4.20 -24.40 -11.55
C LEU A 51 3.18 -23.38 -11.03
N ALA A 52 3.61 -22.13 -10.84
CA ALA A 52 2.76 -21.06 -10.37
C ALA A 52 3.33 -19.71 -10.82
N THR A 53 2.41 -18.79 -11.18
CA THR A 53 2.73 -17.39 -11.48
C THR A 53 1.90 -16.50 -10.58
N ASN A 54 2.50 -15.47 -10.01
CA ASN A 54 1.81 -14.50 -9.17
C ASN A 54 2.50 -13.13 -9.25
N ASN A 55 1.69 -12.07 -9.14
CA ASN A 55 2.22 -10.71 -9.05
C ASN A 55 2.73 -10.41 -7.64
N ILE A 56 3.81 -9.64 -7.56
CA ILE A 56 4.35 -9.14 -6.30
C ILE A 56 3.75 -7.76 -6.04
N PRO A 57 3.06 -7.57 -4.90
CA PRO A 57 2.46 -6.28 -4.58
C PRO A 57 3.51 -5.19 -4.34
N TYR A 58 3.21 -3.96 -4.78
CA TYR A 58 4.01 -2.77 -4.44
C TYR A 58 4.03 -2.56 -2.93
N GLY A 59 5.20 -2.24 -2.38
CA GLY A 59 5.39 -2.04 -0.94
C GLY A 59 5.50 -3.34 -0.15
N SER A 60 5.63 -4.50 -0.80
CA SER A 60 5.88 -5.76 -0.12
C SER A 60 7.35 -5.91 0.29
N THR A 61 7.56 -6.54 1.43
CA THR A 61 8.87 -6.95 1.90
C THR A 61 9.19 -8.33 1.34
N MET A 62 10.35 -8.47 0.70
CA MET A 62 10.81 -9.73 0.10
C MET A 62 11.70 -10.48 1.07
N PHE A 63 11.46 -11.78 1.21
CA PHE A 63 12.30 -12.70 2.00
C PHE A 63 13.11 -13.66 1.12
N ALA A 64 12.62 -13.93 -0.10
CA ALA A 64 13.29 -14.76 -1.08
C ALA A 64 13.86 -13.91 -2.23
N LYS A 65 14.95 -14.37 -2.82
CA LYS A 65 15.62 -13.74 -3.96
C LYS A 65 15.37 -14.54 -5.23
N ASP A 66 15.61 -13.86 -6.36
CA ASP A 66 15.61 -14.53 -7.66
C ASP A 66 16.62 -15.67 -7.71
N GLY A 67 16.21 -16.83 -8.21
CA GLY A 67 17.00 -18.05 -8.26
C GLY A 67 16.98 -18.91 -6.98
N ASP A 68 16.31 -18.50 -5.91
CA ASP A 68 16.24 -19.28 -4.69
C ASP A 68 15.42 -20.57 -4.86
N LYS A 69 15.92 -21.66 -4.27
CA LYS A 69 15.20 -22.93 -4.19
C LYS A 69 14.24 -22.90 -3.01
N LEU A 70 12.98 -22.88 -3.30
CA LEU A 70 11.90 -22.82 -2.30
C LEU A 70 11.24 -24.17 -2.12
N LYS A 71 10.83 -24.45 -0.88
CA LYS A 71 9.96 -25.57 -0.54
C LYS A 71 8.55 -25.08 -0.33
N LYS A 72 7.59 -25.97 -0.49
CA LYS A 72 6.19 -25.69 -0.20
C LYS A 72 6.03 -25.17 1.24
N GLY A 73 5.48 -23.97 1.38
CA GLY A 73 5.26 -23.29 2.65
C GLY A 73 6.27 -22.17 2.95
N ASP A 74 7.39 -22.08 2.22
CA ASP A 74 8.37 -21.01 2.42
C ASP A 74 7.74 -19.65 2.08
N VAL A 75 8.01 -18.65 2.92
CA VAL A 75 7.49 -17.29 2.74
C VAL A 75 8.32 -16.58 1.68
N ILE A 76 7.67 -16.07 0.65
CA ILE A 76 8.30 -15.35 -0.47
C ILE A 76 8.27 -13.85 -0.20
N CYS A 77 7.09 -13.31 0.09
CA CYS A 77 6.90 -11.89 0.40
C CYS A 77 5.75 -11.67 1.38
N GLU A 78 5.80 -10.52 2.04
CA GLU A 78 4.80 -10.06 3.01
C GLU A 78 4.35 -8.65 2.67
N TRP A 79 3.05 -8.33 2.82
CA TRP A 79 2.50 -7.00 2.58
C TRP A 79 1.29 -6.71 3.45
N ASP A 80 0.93 -5.42 3.54
CA ASP A 80 -0.31 -4.97 4.16
C ASP A 80 -1.41 -4.84 3.08
N PRO A 81 -2.48 -5.64 3.13
CA PRO A 81 -3.58 -5.55 2.18
C PRO A 81 -4.53 -4.38 2.47
N TYR A 82 -4.54 -3.87 3.70
CA TYR A 82 -5.49 -2.84 4.16
C TYR A 82 -5.03 -1.43 3.81
N ASN A 83 -3.73 -1.22 3.68
CA ASN A 83 -3.16 0.07 3.35
C ASN A 83 -2.37 -0.02 2.04
N ALA A 84 -2.66 0.90 1.12
CA ALA A 84 -1.74 1.17 0.03
C ALA A 84 -0.70 2.17 0.55
N VAL A 85 0.58 1.91 0.30
CA VAL A 85 1.67 2.77 0.75
C VAL A 85 2.25 3.57 -0.41
N ILE A 86 2.80 4.75 -0.11
CA ILE A 86 3.65 5.52 -1.01
C ILE A 86 5.03 5.54 -0.38
N LEU A 87 6.02 5.00 -1.09
CA LEU A 87 7.39 4.82 -0.62
C LEU A 87 8.34 5.82 -1.26
N SER A 88 9.36 6.24 -0.51
CA SER A 88 10.47 6.98 -1.07
C SER A 88 11.37 6.05 -1.88
N GLU A 89 11.69 6.44 -3.11
CA GLU A 89 12.62 5.68 -3.97
C GLU A 89 14.05 6.23 -3.87
N THR A 90 14.21 7.41 -3.25
CA THR A 90 15.50 8.10 -3.18
C THR A 90 15.77 8.63 -1.79
N THR A 91 17.06 8.72 -1.45
CA THR A 91 17.49 9.44 -0.25
C THR A 91 17.38 10.94 -0.48
N GLY A 92 16.76 11.65 0.45
CA GLY A 92 16.63 13.09 0.32
C GLY A 92 15.92 13.77 1.48
N LYS A 93 15.77 15.09 1.36
CA LYS A 93 15.03 15.92 2.31
C LYS A 93 13.62 16.17 1.79
N VAL A 94 12.63 16.04 2.67
CA VAL A 94 11.23 16.27 2.38
C VAL A 94 10.92 17.75 2.31
N GLU A 95 10.23 18.18 1.27
CA GLU A 95 9.56 19.47 1.16
C GLU A 95 8.10 19.27 0.76
N PHE A 96 7.23 20.06 1.34
CA PHE A 96 5.80 20.05 1.04
C PHE A 96 5.48 21.10 -0.02
N GLU A 97 4.78 20.68 -1.07
CA GLU A 97 4.27 21.55 -2.11
C GLU A 97 2.73 21.47 -2.16
N ASN A 98 2.07 22.64 -2.18
CA ASN A 98 0.60 22.74 -2.18
C ASN A 98 -0.08 22.06 -0.97
N LEU A 99 0.61 21.94 0.14
CA LEU A 99 0.10 21.40 1.40
C LEU A 99 -0.24 22.56 2.35
N ALA A 100 -1.52 22.97 2.37
CA ALA A 100 -2.05 23.99 3.25
C ALA A 100 -3.07 23.40 4.22
N GLN A 101 -2.87 23.63 5.52
CA GLN A 101 -3.79 23.16 6.55
C GLN A 101 -5.18 23.79 6.40
N GLY A 102 -6.20 22.95 6.47
CA GLY A 102 -7.61 23.38 6.29
C GLY A 102 -8.05 23.53 4.84
N ILE A 103 -7.14 23.46 3.86
CA ILE A 103 -7.45 23.54 2.41
C ILE A 103 -7.17 22.17 1.76
N THR A 104 -5.93 21.72 1.78
CA THR A 104 -5.50 20.48 1.14
C THR A 104 -5.32 19.32 2.11
N TYR A 105 -5.07 19.59 3.38
CA TYR A 105 -5.05 18.57 4.41
C TYR A 105 -5.71 19.05 5.70
N ARG A 106 -6.22 18.10 6.48
CA ARG A 106 -6.74 18.30 7.83
C ARG A 106 -5.95 17.44 8.81
N VAL A 107 -5.88 17.91 10.04
CA VAL A 107 -5.29 17.13 11.14
C VAL A 107 -6.43 16.37 11.81
N GLU A 108 -6.34 15.05 11.79
CA GLU A 108 -7.23 14.16 12.52
C GLU A 108 -6.48 13.54 13.70
N ILE A 109 -7.18 13.31 14.77
CA ILE A 109 -6.64 12.58 15.93
C ILE A 109 -7.13 11.16 15.79
N ASP A 110 -6.20 10.21 15.67
CA ASP A 110 -6.54 8.79 15.73
C ASP A 110 -7.01 8.44 17.13
N GLU A 111 -8.28 8.05 17.26
CA GLU A 111 -8.91 7.71 18.55
C GLU A 111 -8.26 6.50 19.25
N GLN A 112 -7.59 5.63 18.48
CA GLN A 112 -6.95 4.43 19.02
C GLN A 112 -5.54 4.70 19.54
N THR A 113 -4.77 5.52 18.84
CA THR A 113 -3.36 5.79 19.16
C THR A 113 -3.15 7.15 19.84
N GLY A 114 -4.11 8.06 19.71
CA GLY A 114 -4.01 9.44 20.23
C GLY A 114 -3.03 10.33 19.44
N PHE A 115 -2.45 9.84 18.34
CA PHE A 115 -1.55 10.61 17.52
C PHE A 115 -2.31 11.49 16.52
N GLN A 116 -1.75 12.66 16.25
CA GLN A 116 -2.24 13.56 15.22
C GLN A 116 -1.73 13.11 13.86
N GLU A 117 -2.65 12.78 12.96
CA GLU A 117 -2.34 12.41 11.59
C GLU A 117 -2.79 13.50 10.62
N LYS A 118 -1.97 13.76 9.60
CA LYS A 118 -2.29 14.69 8.52
C LYS A 118 -2.96 13.92 7.39
N VAL A 119 -4.25 14.14 7.20
CA VAL A 119 -5.06 13.46 6.18
C VAL A 119 -5.36 14.41 5.03
N ILE A 120 -5.08 13.97 3.80
CA ILE A 120 -5.38 14.76 2.60
C ILE A 120 -6.88 14.86 2.41
N SER A 121 -7.39 16.08 2.34
CA SER A 121 -8.80 16.38 2.08
C SER A 121 -9.03 16.70 0.60
N GLU A 122 -10.27 16.52 0.17
CA GLU A 122 -10.67 16.92 -1.18
C GLU A 122 -10.62 18.43 -1.34
N THR A 123 -9.84 18.91 -2.31
CA THR A 123 -9.68 20.32 -2.61
C THR A 123 -10.60 20.70 -3.77
N ARG A 124 -11.33 21.81 -3.66
CA ARG A 124 -12.17 22.35 -4.74
C ARG A 124 -11.35 22.82 -5.94
N ASP A 125 -10.14 23.29 -5.69
CA ASP A 125 -9.21 23.75 -6.73
C ASP A 125 -8.38 22.60 -7.30
N LYS A 126 -8.74 22.15 -8.49
CA LYS A 126 -8.02 21.10 -9.24
C LYS A 126 -6.55 21.44 -9.57
N LYS A 127 -6.16 22.69 -9.40
CA LYS A 127 -4.78 23.17 -9.63
C LYS A 127 -3.86 22.92 -8.42
N MET A 128 -4.42 22.78 -7.23
CA MET A 128 -3.66 22.55 -6.00
C MET A 128 -3.56 21.05 -5.71
N ILE A 129 -2.68 20.37 -6.42
CA ILE A 129 -2.41 18.96 -6.16
C ILE A 129 -1.41 18.86 -5.01
N PRO A 130 -1.79 18.27 -3.86
CA PRO A 130 -0.87 18.10 -2.74
C PRO A 130 0.26 17.16 -3.14
N THR A 131 1.48 17.64 -3.07
CA THR A 131 2.68 16.93 -3.53
C THR A 131 3.76 16.97 -2.47
N ILE A 132 4.46 15.86 -2.29
CA ILE A 132 5.68 15.78 -1.50
C ILE A 132 6.86 15.72 -2.45
N LEU A 133 7.80 16.64 -2.26
CA LEU A 133 9.06 16.67 -2.98
C LEU A 133 10.15 16.07 -2.11
N VAL A 134 10.92 15.14 -2.67
CA VAL A 134 12.12 14.60 -2.04
C VAL A 134 13.33 15.10 -2.81
N LYS A 135 14.07 16.03 -2.20
CA LYS A 135 15.30 16.60 -2.78
C LYS A 135 16.49 15.74 -2.37
N SER A 136 17.06 15.04 -3.36
CA SER A 136 18.25 14.24 -3.14
C SER A 136 19.45 15.12 -2.80
N SER A 137 20.20 14.74 -1.76
CA SER A 137 21.44 15.41 -1.35
C SER A 137 22.62 15.13 -2.27
N GLY A 138 22.46 14.39 -3.37
CA GLY A 138 23.51 13.99 -4.29
C GLY A 138 23.86 15.05 -5.32
N LYS A 139 25.04 14.86 -5.99
CA LYS A 139 25.66 15.79 -6.98
C LYS A 139 24.78 16.20 -8.18
N LYS A 140 23.59 15.68 -8.38
CA LYS A 140 22.67 16.01 -9.48
C LYS A 140 21.36 16.66 -9.03
N GLY A 141 21.16 16.97 -7.73
CA GLY A 141 19.97 17.68 -7.26
C GLY A 141 18.63 17.09 -7.81
N GLN A 142 18.54 15.78 -7.94
CA GLN A 142 17.33 15.16 -8.45
C GLN A 142 16.20 15.39 -7.42
N VAL A 143 15.13 16.02 -7.90
CA VAL A 143 13.90 16.21 -7.13
C VAL A 143 12.90 15.17 -7.61
N LYS A 144 12.42 14.33 -6.70
CA LYS A 144 11.36 13.38 -6.99
C LYS A 144 10.06 13.86 -6.35
N SER A 145 9.00 13.95 -7.14
CA SER A 145 7.68 14.40 -6.70
C SER A 145 6.76 13.20 -6.48
N TYR A 146 6.03 13.21 -5.38
CA TYR A 146 5.03 12.21 -5.02
C TYR A 146 3.69 12.89 -4.81
N ASN A 147 2.77 12.69 -5.74
CA ASN A 147 1.40 13.23 -5.64
C ASN A 147 0.62 12.42 -4.61
N LEU A 148 -0.08 13.11 -3.72
CA LEU A 148 -0.86 12.50 -2.67
C LEU A 148 -2.33 12.43 -3.07
N PRO A 149 -2.93 11.23 -3.08
CA PRO A 149 -4.37 11.10 -3.32
C PRO A 149 -5.17 11.54 -2.10
N VAL A 150 -6.44 11.88 -2.33
CA VAL A 150 -7.40 12.22 -1.27
C VAL A 150 -7.57 11.04 -0.32
N GLY A 151 -7.58 11.32 0.98
CA GLY A 151 -7.65 10.31 2.04
C GLY A 151 -6.29 9.67 2.37
N ALA A 152 -5.18 10.14 1.81
CA ALA A 152 -3.86 9.69 2.20
C ALA A 152 -3.45 10.29 3.55
N HIS A 153 -2.92 9.46 4.42
CA HIS A 153 -2.36 9.81 5.72
C HIS A 153 -0.86 10.04 5.56
N ILE A 154 -0.41 11.26 5.81
CA ILE A 154 1.01 11.62 5.71
C ILE A 154 1.73 11.15 6.97
N VAL A 155 2.79 10.36 6.80
CA VAL A 155 3.60 9.81 7.91
C VAL A 155 4.83 10.68 8.20
N VAL A 156 5.32 11.44 7.20
CA VAL A 156 6.54 12.23 7.27
C VAL A 156 6.28 13.70 7.56
N ASN A 157 7.27 14.39 8.11
CA ASN A 157 7.21 15.83 8.34
C ASN A 157 8.09 16.58 7.34
N GLU A 158 7.78 17.87 7.20
CA GLU A 158 8.61 18.76 6.38
C GLU A 158 10.02 18.88 6.98
N GLY A 159 11.00 18.68 6.13
CA GLY A 159 12.41 18.73 6.53
C GLY A 159 13.02 17.38 6.94
N ASP A 160 12.23 16.32 7.06
CA ASP A 160 12.73 14.99 7.40
C ASP A 160 13.69 14.47 6.33
N LYS A 161 14.70 13.73 6.76
CA LYS A 161 15.58 12.99 5.86
C LYS A 161 15.00 11.61 5.63
N LEU A 162 14.72 11.29 4.36
CA LEU A 162 14.23 9.99 3.97
C LEU A 162 15.33 9.13 3.41
N GLU A 163 15.22 7.84 3.69
CA GLU A 163 15.96 6.76 3.05
C GLU A 163 15.07 6.05 2.02
N PRO A 164 15.66 5.35 1.04
CA PRO A 164 14.87 4.57 0.09
C PRO A 164 14.07 3.50 0.84
N GLY A 165 12.81 3.30 0.45
CA GLY A 165 11.90 2.36 1.11
C GLY A 165 11.13 2.94 2.31
N THR A 166 11.43 4.16 2.77
CA THR A 166 10.67 4.81 3.83
C THR A 166 9.25 5.14 3.37
N ILE A 167 8.26 4.88 4.21
CA ILE A 167 6.86 5.18 3.92
C ILE A 167 6.61 6.68 4.05
N ILE A 168 6.20 7.31 2.95
CA ILE A 168 5.85 8.73 2.89
C ILE A 168 4.40 8.94 3.32
N ALA A 169 3.49 8.13 2.75
CA ALA A 169 2.07 8.21 3.06
C ALA A 169 1.42 6.82 3.02
N LYS A 170 0.35 6.66 3.78
CA LYS A 170 -0.51 5.47 3.80
C LYS A 170 -1.89 5.86 3.31
N LEU A 171 -2.46 5.05 2.42
CA LEU A 171 -3.82 5.21 1.94
C LEU A 171 -4.66 4.01 2.40
N PRO A 172 -5.55 4.18 3.40
CA PRO A 172 -6.43 3.11 3.83
C PRO A 172 -7.34 2.67 2.68
N ARG A 173 -7.37 1.37 2.40
CA ARG A 173 -8.32 0.81 1.45
C ARG A 173 -9.64 0.62 2.16
N LYS A 174 -10.68 1.34 1.72
CA LYS A 174 -12.04 1.09 2.19
C LYS A 174 -12.41 -0.33 1.76
N THR A 175 -12.48 -1.25 2.71
CA THR A 175 -13.00 -2.59 2.44
C THR A 175 -14.48 -2.46 2.16
N ALA A 176 -14.92 -2.93 1.00
CA ALA A 176 -16.31 -2.86 0.53
C ALA A 176 -17.32 -3.58 1.46
N LYS A 177 -16.84 -4.29 2.48
CA LYS A 177 -17.67 -5.02 3.46
C LYS A 177 -18.59 -4.15 4.31
N ALA A 178 -18.26 -2.88 4.52
CA ALA A 178 -19.13 -2.00 5.34
C ALA A 178 -20.34 -1.46 4.55
N GLY A 179 -20.26 -1.39 3.21
CA GLY A 179 -21.36 -0.93 2.36
C GLY A 179 -22.43 -1.99 2.07
N ASP A 180 -22.05 -3.26 2.11
CA ASP A 180 -22.93 -4.37 1.75
C ASP A 180 -23.89 -4.76 2.89
N ILE A 181 -23.53 -4.48 4.14
CA ILE A 181 -24.36 -4.80 5.31
C ILE A 181 -25.50 -3.79 5.49
N THR A 182 -25.29 -2.54 5.08
CA THR A 182 -26.32 -1.48 5.18
C THR A 182 -27.31 -1.49 4.03
N GLY A 183 -26.97 -2.08 2.87
CA GLY A 183 -27.86 -2.19 1.71
C GLY A 183 -28.91 -3.29 1.82
N GLY A 184 -28.68 -4.33 2.64
CA GLY A 184 -29.60 -5.47 2.81
C GLY A 184 -30.72 -5.24 3.82
N LEU A 185 -30.46 -4.47 4.87
CA LEU A 185 -31.43 -4.24 5.96
C LEU A 185 -32.74 -3.53 5.54
N PRO A 186 -32.74 -2.48 4.71
CA PRO A 186 -33.98 -1.84 4.29
C PRO A 186 -34.86 -2.74 3.42
N ARG A 187 -34.25 -3.64 2.66
CA ARG A 187 -34.99 -4.55 1.78
C ARG A 187 -35.64 -5.70 2.53
N VAL A 188 -35.00 -6.20 3.58
CA VAL A 188 -35.56 -7.25 4.45
C VAL A 188 -36.73 -6.71 5.27
N THR A 189 -36.64 -5.49 5.78
CA THR A 189 -37.76 -4.83 6.47
C THR A 189 -38.94 -4.55 5.53
N ALA A 190 -38.70 -4.12 4.31
CA ALA A 190 -39.76 -3.88 3.33
C ALA A 190 -40.52 -5.17 2.94
N VAL A 191 -39.81 -6.30 2.80
CA VAL A 191 -40.44 -7.61 2.49
C VAL A 191 -41.23 -8.13 3.70
N SER A 192 -40.81 -7.90 4.92
CA SER A 192 -41.53 -8.31 6.13
C SER A 192 -42.82 -7.52 6.33
N TYR A 193 -42.85 -6.24 5.97
CA TYR A 193 -44.07 -5.41 6.09
C TYR A 193 -45.13 -5.72 5.05
N THR A 194 -44.75 -6.19 3.84
CA THR A 194 -45.73 -6.56 2.81
C THR A 194 -46.43 -7.89 3.09
N HIS A 195 -45.87 -8.75 3.94
CA HIS A 195 -46.49 -9.99 4.36
C HIS A 195 -47.47 -9.88 5.53
N LEU A 196 -47.49 -8.72 6.22
CA LEU A 196 -48.35 -8.53 7.39
C LEU A 196 -49.71 -7.85 7.12
N THR A 197 -50.00 -7.50 5.86
CA THR A 197 -51.30 -6.96 5.45
C THR A 197 -52.07 -7.97 4.59
N LEU A 198 -52.50 -9.07 5.21
CA LEU A 198 -53.60 -9.84 4.65
C LEU A 198 -54.89 -9.22 5.20
N PRO A 199 -55.86 -8.85 4.34
CA PRO A 199 -57.14 -8.36 4.81
C PRO A 199 -57.95 -9.55 5.35
N THR A 200 -58.37 -9.43 6.59
CA THR A 200 -59.44 -10.25 7.20
C THR A 200 -60.77 -9.76 6.62
N THR A 201 -61.38 -10.59 5.81
CA THR A 201 -62.80 -10.53 5.51
C THR A 201 -63.58 -11.15 6.62
#